data_d7f04e7a0bb8543a851e45837ba15fd7
#
_entry.id   d7f04e7a0bb8543a851e45837ba15fd7
#
_cell.length_a   1.000
_cell.length_b   1.000
_cell.length_c   1.000
_cell.angle_alpha   90.00
_cell.angle_beta   90.00
_cell.angle_gamma   90.00
#
_symmetry.space_group_name_H-M   'P 1'
#
loop_
_entity.id
_entity.type
_entity.pdbx_description
1 polymer ?
#
loop_
_entity_poly.entity_id
_entity_poly.type
_entity_poly.pdbx_seq_one_letter_code
_entity_poly.pdbx_strand_id
1 'polypeptide(L)'
;TLYNLGPSPEPNLTILWGPELPEGFKEFCAQVSVDTSSIQYENDNLMREVRNCDDYGIACCVSYQAIGKQIQFFGARANLAKALLLAINGGRCENTGTVMVKGIPVLTGETLKFEEVMSNYKKVLTEIARVYNEAMNIIHFMHDKYYYEKAQMAFIDTNPRINLAYGVAGLSIAIDSLSAIKNAKVTARRNDIGLTEGFDIDGTFPCF
;
A
#
# COMPACT_ATOMS: atom_id res chain seq x y z
N THR A 1 -14.79 13.74 20.33
CA THR A 1 -14.44 13.08 19.05
C THR A 1 -13.40 11.99 19.26
N LEU A 2 -12.21 12.29 19.81
CA LEU A 2 -11.13 11.32 20.01
C LEU A 2 -11.58 10.06 20.78
N TYR A 3 -12.24 10.25 21.91
CA TYR A 3 -12.71 9.14 22.74
C TYR A 3 -13.76 8.27 22.03
N ASN A 4 -14.65 8.88 21.25
CA ASN A 4 -15.73 8.15 20.58
C ASN A 4 -15.26 7.46 19.30
N LEU A 5 -14.26 8.02 18.61
CA LEU A 5 -13.76 7.47 17.34
C LEU A 5 -12.49 6.63 17.49
N GLY A 6 -11.74 6.82 18.59
CA GLY A 6 -10.53 6.07 18.86
C GLY A 6 -10.69 4.54 18.84
N PRO A 7 -11.79 3.96 19.34
CA PRO A 7 -12.04 2.52 19.26
C PRO A 7 -12.40 2.01 17.85
N SER A 8 -12.77 2.92 16.94
CA SER A 8 -13.13 2.55 15.56
C SER A 8 -11.92 2.58 14.64
N PRO A 9 -11.74 1.59 13.75
CA PRO A 9 -10.67 1.63 12.77
C PRO A 9 -10.83 2.74 11.72
N GLU A 10 -12.03 3.26 11.57
CA GLU A 10 -12.37 4.35 10.65
C GLU A 10 -13.43 5.28 11.29
N PRO A 11 -13.41 6.58 11.04
CA PRO A 11 -12.41 7.32 10.23
C PRO A 11 -11.05 7.40 10.93
N ASN A 12 -9.97 7.55 10.14
CA ASN A 12 -8.64 7.81 10.67
C ASN A 12 -8.61 9.17 11.40
N LEU A 13 -8.02 9.19 12.59
CA LEU A 13 -7.79 10.39 13.37
C LEU A 13 -6.30 10.70 13.39
N THR A 14 -5.93 11.88 12.89
CA THR A 14 -4.55 12.35 12.92
C THR A 14 -4.44 13.58 13.80
N ILE A 15 -3.60 13.50 14.81
CA ILE A 15 -3.24 14.63 15.67
C ILE A 15 -2.01 15.29 15.09
N LEU A 16 -2.11 16.58 14.77
CA LEU A 16 -0.95 17.40 14.43
C LEU A 16 -0.23 17.75 15.74
N TRP A 17 0.85 17.05 16.00
CA TRP A 17 1.55 17.09 17.27
C TRP A 17 2.69 18.11 17.25
N GLY A 18 2.69 19.01 18.24
CA GLY A 18 3.73 20.00 18.43
C GLY A 18 3.93 20.36 19.90
N PRO A 19 5.06 21.01 20.24
CA PRO A 19 5.33 21.45 21.61
C PRO A 19 4.30 22.46 22.12
N GLU A 20 3.66 23.20 21.25
CA GLU A 20 2.67 24.25 21.57
C GLU A 20 1.31 23.70 22.04
N LEU A 21 1.04 22.41 21.86
CA LEU A 21 -0.20 21.80 22.33
C LEU A 21 -0.26 21.86 23.87
N PRO A 22 -1.44 22.20 24.44
CA PRO A 22 -1.65 22.20 25.90
C PRO A 22 -1.33 20.83 26.50
N GLU A 23 -0.65 20.82 27.66
CA GLU A 23 -0.22 19.58 28.32
C GLU A 23 -1.38 18.64 28.61
N GLY A 24 -2.51 19.16 29.16
CA GLY A 24 -3.69 18.32 29.40
C GLY A 24 -4.30 17.70 28.14
N PHE A 25 -4.11 18.32 26.95
CA PHE A 25 -4.51 17.72 25.69
C PHE A 25 -3.55 16.59 25.28
N LYS A 26 -2.25 16.77 25.49
CA LYS A 26 -1.24 15.74 25.25
C LYS A 26 -1.46 14.51 26.14
N GLU A 27 -1.70 14.72 27.43
CA GLU A 27 -2.02 13.65 28.38
C GLU A 27 -3.29 12.90 27.97
N PHE A 28 -4.33 13.64 27.58
CA PHE A 28 -5.57 13.03 27.11
C PHE A 28 -5.37 12.21 25.84
N CYS A 29 -4.62 12.71 24.84
CA CYS A 29 -4.30 11.98 23.63
C CYS A 29 -3.51 10.70 23.93
N ALA A 30 -2.52 10.80 24.83
CA ALA A 30 -1.73 9.65 25.25
C ALA A 30 -2.61 8.57 25.92
N GLN A 31 -3.49 8.98 26.82
CA GLN A 31 -4.44 8.06 27.49
C GLN A 31 -5.35 7.37 26.48
N VAL A 32 -5.94 8.12 25.54
CA VAL A 32 -6.81 7.53 24.51
C VAL A 32 -6.02 6.58 23.60
N SER A 33 -4.76 6.86 23.32
CA SER A 33 -3.89 5.96 22.53
C SER A 33 -3.53 4.67 23.27
N VAL A 34 -3.46 4.71 24.61
CA VAL A 34 -3.29 3.50 25.43
C VAL A 34 -4.56 2.65 25.40
N ASP A 35 -5.71 3.31 25.47
CA ASP A 35 -7.03 2.64 25.52
C ASP A 35 -7.50 2.15 24.13
N THR A 36 -6.95 2.73 23.06
CA THR A 36 -7.36 2.46 21.68
C THR A 36 -6.13 2.42 20.75
N SER A 37 -6.29 2.00 19.50
CA SER A 37 -5.17 1.90 18.55
C SER A 37 -5.39 2.69 17.25
N SER A 38 -6.36 3.58 17.21
CA SER A 38 -6.81 4.23 15.95
C SER A 38 -6.33 5.67 15.78
N ILE A 39 -5.59 6.22 16.75
CA ILE A 39 -5.06 7.58 16.67
C ILE A 39 -3.65 7.56 16.07
N GLN A 40 -3.42 8.46 15.12
CA GLN A 40 -2.14 8.70 14.47
C GLN A 40 -1.61 10.07 14.87
N TYR A 41 -0.29 10.24 14.81
CA TYR A 41 0.38 11.48 15.16
C TYR A 41 1.31 11.90 14.02
N GLU A 42 1.25 13.18 13.66
CA GLU A 42 2.18 13.83 12.73
C GLU A 42 2.92 14.96 13.45
N ASN A 43 4.20 15.11 13.18
CA ASN A 43 4.98 16.22 13.71
C ASN A 43 4.61 17.51 12.96
N ASP A 44 3.79 18.36 13.58
CA ASP A 44 3.26 19.58 12.97
C ASP A 44 4.36 20.56 12.55
N ASN A 45 5.32 20.81 13.43
CA ASN A 45 6.40 21.77 13.16
C ASN A 45 7.28 21.30 11.99
N LEU A 46 7.65 20.03 11.99
CA LEU A 46 8.44 19.45 10.90
C LEU A 46 7.68 19.49 9.56
N MET A 47 6.38 19.18 9.58
CA MET A 47 5.57 19.21 8.36
C MET A 47 5.47 20.63 7.79
N ARG A 48 5.25 21.65 8.63
CA ARG A 48 5.21 23.05 8.22
C ARG A 48 6.55 23.50 7.63
N GLU A 49 7.64 23.16 8.28
CA GLU A 49 8.99 23.49 7.84
C GLU A 49 9.32 22.84 6.48
N VAL A 50 9.19 21.49 6.39
CA VAL A 50 9.56 20.74 5.17
C VAL A 50 8.68 21.10 3.98
N ARG A 51 7.41 21.40 4.21
CA ARG A 51 6.43 21.71 3.16
C ARG A 51 6.30 23.21 2.89
N ASN A 52 6.88 24.06 3.74
CA ASN A 52 6.73 25.52 3.70
C ASN A 52 5.25 25.92 3.55
N CYS A 53 4.41 25.35 4.39
CA CYS A 53 2.96 25.53 4.32
C CYS A 53 2.35 25.35 5.71
N ASP A 54 1.65 26.40 6.17
CA ASP A 54 0.98 26.42 7.48
C ASP A 54 -0.44 25.86 7.44
N ASP A 55 -1.05 25.85 6.24
CA ASP A 55 -2.43 25.45 6.07
C ASP A 55 -2.49 24.10 5.30
N TYR A 56 -2.43 23.02 6.06
CA TYR A 56 -2.43 21.68 5.52
C TYR A 56 -3.31 20.73 6.35
N GLY A 57 -3.61 19.59 5.78
CA GLY A 57 -4.25 18.47 6.45
C GLY A 57 -3.62 17.14 6.05
N ILE A 58 -3.90 16.12 6.83
CA ILE A 58 -3.54 14.75 6.48
C ILE A 58 -4.77 14.06 5.91
N ALA A 59 -4.71 13.76 4.63
CA ALA A 59 -5.78 13.04 3.96
C ALA A 59 -5.67 11.54 4.21
N CYS A 60 -6.80 10.92 4.52
CA CYS A 60 -6.92 9.50 4.82
C CYS A 60 -5.97 9.07 5.96
N CYS A 61 -4.93 8.29 5.65
CA CYS A 61 -4.05 7.71 6.67
C CYS A 61 -2.85 8.61 6.99
N VAL A 62 -2.08 9.00 5.99
CA VAL A 62 -0.76 9.67 6.20
C VAL A 62 -0.40 10.65 5.07
N SER A 63 -1.33 11.02 4.21
CA SER A 63 -1.02 11.81 3.03
C SER A 63 -1.16 13.30 3.30
N TYR A 64 -0.06 14.01 3.20
CA TYR A 64 -0.04 15.47 3.26
C TYR A 64 -0.81 16.10 2.09
N GLN A 65 -1.58 17.14 2.41
CA GLN A 65 -2.31 17.94 1.41
C GLN A 65 -2.37 19.41 1.86
N ALA A 66 -1.82 20.31 1.07
CA ALA A 66 -2.01 21.73 1.29
C ALA A 66 -3.47 22.09 0.95
N ILE A 67 -4.18 22.64 1.95
CA ILE A 67 -5.62 22.92 1.85
C ILE A 67 -5.86 24.02 0.79
N GLY A 68 -6.81 23.77 -0.11
CA GLY A 68 -7.14 24.68 -1.19
C GLY A 68 -6.14 24.74 -2.35
N LYS A 69 -4.99 24.07 -2.25
CA LYS A 69 -3.91 24.15 -3.26
C LYS A 69 -3.56 22.80 -3.88
N GLN A 70 -3.87 21.71 -3.19
CA GLN A 70 -3.53 20.37 -3.62
C GLN A 70 -4.71 19.43 -3.51
N ILE A 71 -4.78 18.50 -4.42
CA ILE A 71 -5.70 17.35 -4.38
C ILE A 71 -4.87 16.09 -4.42
N GLN A 72 -5.28 15.09 -3.66
CA GLN A 72 -4.72 13.75 -3.73
C GLN A 72 -5.74 12.78 -4.31
N PHE A 73 -5.27 11.98 -5.25
CA PHE A 73 -6.02 10.85 -5.76
C PHE A 73 -5.36 9.53 -5.33
N PHE A 74 -6.13 8.69 -4.68
CA PHE A 74 -5.72 7.36 -4.23
C PHE A 74 -6.81 6.35 -4.61
N GLY A 75 -6.63 5.64 -5.70
CA GLY A 75 -7.68 4.80 -6.29
C GLY A 75 -7.55 3.30 -6.03
N ALA A 76 -6.37 2.80 -5.68
CA ALA A 76 -6.12 1.36 -5.56
C ALA A 76 -4.87 1.03 -4.74
N ARG A 77 -4.69 -0.25 -4.43
CA ARG A 77 -3.46 -0.81 -3.86
C ARG A 77 -2.98 -1.99 -4.70
N ALA A 78 -1.67 -2.06 -4.94
CA ALA A 78 -1.04 -3.22 -5.54
C ALA A 78 -0.78 -4.30 -4.48
N ASN A 79 -1.27 -5.51 -4.69
CA ASN A 79 -1.06 -6.63 -3.76
C ASN A 79 0.27 -7.33 -4.09
N LEU A 80 1.31 -7.07 -3.29
CA LEU A 80 2.65 -7.59 -3.49
C LEU A 80 2.76 -9.10 -3.21
N ALA A 81 1.97 -9.62 -2.28
CA ALA A 81 1.90 -11.05 -2.01
C ALA A 81 1.28 -11.81 -3.19
N LYS A 82 0.22 -11.26 -3.79
CA LYS A 82 -0.37 -11.80 -5.02
C LYS A 82 0.60 -11.74 -6.19
N ALA A 83 1.37 -10.66 -6.30
CA ALA A 83 2.41 -10.51 -7.31
C ALA A 83 3.48 -11.60 -7.19
N LEU A 84 3.89 -11.94 -5.96
CA LEU A 84 4.84 -13.02 -5.72
C LEU A 84 4.26 -14.39 -6.11
N LEU A 85 2.99 -14.64 -5.79
CA LEU A 85 2.32 -15.87 -6.19
C LEU A 85 2.19 -15.99 -7.72
N LEU A 86 1.91 -14.90 -8.42
CA LEU A 86 1.95 -14.86 -9.89
C LEU A 86 3.35 -15.18 -10.43
N ALA A 87 4.40 -14.67 -9.79
CA ALA A 87 5.77 -14.96 -10.18
C ALA A 87 6.13 -16.45 -10.04
N ILE A 88 5.65 -17.11 -8.99
CA ILE A 88 5.84 -18.54 -8.75
C ILE A 88 5.04 -19.37 -9.77
N ASN A 89 3.85 -18.93 -10.15
CA ASN A 89 2.95 -19.63 -11.08
C ASN A 89 3.13 -19.27 -12.56
N GLY A 90 4.27 -18.69 -12.94
CA GLY A 90 4.54 -18.35 -14.35
C GLY A 90 3.58 -17.31 -14.92
N GLY A 91 3.17 -16.34 -14.09
CA GLY A 91 2.25 -15.25 -14.47
C GLY A 91 0.76 -15.64 -14.44
N ARG A 92 0.42 -16.84 -13.96
CA ARG A 92 -0.96 -17.35 -13.92
C ARG A 92 -1.60 -17.14 -12.55
N CYS A 93 -2.88 -16.81 -12.54
CA CYS A 93 -3.69 -16.73 -11.34
C CYS A 93 -3.95 -18.13 -10.76
N GLU A 94 -3.68 -18.35 -9.47
CA GLU A 94 -3.87 -19.64 -8.78
C GLU A 94 -5.33 -20.09 -8.74
N ASN A 95 -6.27 -19.15 -8.73
CA ASN A 95 -7.68 -19.46 -8.62
C ASN A 95 -8.33 -19.82 -9.98
N THR A 96 -7.88 -19.17 -11.06
CA THR A 96 -8.56 -19.28 -12.37
C THR A 96 -7.67 -19.92 -13.44
N GLY A 97 -6.36 -20.04 -13.20
CA GLY A 97 -5.40 -20.46 -14.22
C GLY A 97 -5.14 -19.43 -15.33
N THR A 98 -5.84 -18.31 -15.30
CA THR A 98 -5.74 -17.26 -16.33
C THR A 98 -4.34 -16.63 -16.29
N VAL A 99 -3.76 -16.39 -17.46
CA VAL A 99 -2.49 -15.66 -17.60
C VAL A 99 -2.75 -14.18 -17.34
N MET A 100 -2.28 -13.70 -16.19
CA MET A 100 -2.39 -12.30 -15.78
C MET A 100 -1.18 -11.48 -16.26
N VAL A 101 0.01 -12.08 -16.22
CA VAL A 101 1.26 -11.47 -16.69
C VAL A 101 1.94 -12.39 -17.68
N LYS A 102 2.11 -11.90 -18.91
CA LYS A 102 2.72 -12.68 -19.99
C LYS A 102 4.25 -12.70 -19.88
N GLY A 103 4.88 -13.75 -20.41
CA GLY A 103 6.33 -13.84 -20.51
C GLY A 103 7.07 -14.13 -19.20
N ILE A 104 6.36 -14.59 -18.17
CA ILE A 104 6.96 -15.07 -16.94
C ILE A 104 7.32 -16.55 -17.10
N PRO A 105 8.60 -16.93 -16.94
CA PRO A 105 9.02 -18.34 -17.01
C PRO A 105 8.29 -19.19 -15.96
N VAL A 106 7.89 -20.38 -16.36
CA VAL A 106 7.31 -21.36 -15.43
C VAL A 106 8.46 -21.97 -14.61
N LEU A 107 8.30 -21.95 -13.29
CA LEU A 107 9.23 -22.64 -12.38
C LEU A 107 8.85 -24.11 -12.31
N THR A 108 9.67 -24.98 -12.90
CA THR A 108 9.38 -26.43 -13.02
C THR A 108 9.89 -27.24 -11.84
N GLY A 109 10.80 -26.69 -11.03
CA GLY A 109 11.34 -27.36 -9.84
C GLY A 109 10.31 -27.47 -8.71
N GLU A 110 10.33 -28.57 -7.99
CA GLU A 110 9.52 -28.72 -6.77
C GLU A 110 9.99 -27.73 -5.68
N THR A 111 11.31 -27.63 -5.48
CA THR A 111 11.92 -26.69 -4.55
C THR A 111 12.12 -25.35 -5.25
N LEU A 112 11.64 -24.28 -4.61
CA LEU A 112 11.78 -22.92 -5.11
C LEU A 112 13.22 -22.42 -4.90
N LYS A 113 13.81 -21.84 -5.95
CA LYS A 113 15.12 -21.20 -5.89
C LYS A 113 14.95 -19.69 -5.84
N PHE A 114 15.57 -19.06 -4.85
CA PHE A 114 15.42 -17.62 -4.59
C PHE A 114 15.68 -16.76 -5.82
N GLU A 115 16.78 -17.01 -6.54
CA GLU A 115 17.16 -16.20 -7.70
C GLU A 115 16.16 -16.31 -8.87
N GLU A 116 15.61 -17.51 -9.09
CA GLU A 116 14.58 -17.74 -10.12
C GLU A 116 13.27 -17.02 -9.76
N VAL A 117 12.84 -17.15 -8.50
CA VAL A 117 11.65 -16.48 -7.98
C VAL A 117 11.81 -14.96 -8.03
N MET A 118 12.95 -14.43 -7.57
CA MET A 118 13.24 -13.00 -7.61
C MET A 118 13.28 -12.43 -9.03
N SER A 119 13.87 -13.18 -9.97
CA SER A 119 13.88 -12.76 -11.39
C SER A 119 12.46 -12.63 -11.95
N ASN A 120 11.61 -13.62 -11.68
CA ASN A 120 10.20 -13.57 -12.09
C ASN A 120 9.44 -12.47 -11.36
N TYR A 121 9.66 -12.32 -10.05
CA TYR A 121 8.98 -11.32 -9.23
C TYR A 121 9.26 -9.89 -9.72
N LYS A 122 10.51 -9.58 -10.05
CA LYS A 122 10.88 -8.28 -10.64
C LYS A 122 10.12 -8.01 -11.94
N LYS A 123 9.96 -9.00 -12.82
CA LYS A 123 9.20 -8.86 -14.07
C LYS A 123 7.72 -8.61 -13.80
N VAL A 124 7.14 -9.35 -12.85
CA VAL A 124 5.74 -9.17 -12.45
C VAL A 124 5.53 -7.78 -11.84
N LEU A 125 6.41 -7.33 -10.95
CA LEU A 125 6.35 -5.99 -10.35
C LEU A 125 6.46 -4.87 -11.40
N THR A 126 7.32 -5.03 -12.39
CA THR A 126 7.45 -4.07 -13.51
C THR A 126 6.15 -3.93 -14.28
N GLU A 127 5.50 -5.06 -14.60
CA GLU A 127 4.20 -5.03 -15.29
C GLU A 127 3.09 -4.46 -14.43
N ILE A 128 3.04 -4.82 -13.14
CA ILE A 128 2.06 -4.24 -12.20
C ILE A 128 2.26 -2.73 -12.09
N ALA A 129 3.48 -2.24 -11.98
CA ALA A 129 3.76 -0.81 -11.91
C ALA A 129 3.27 -0.08 -13.17
N ARG A 130 3.51 -0.66 -14.36
CA ARG A 130 3.02 -0.12 -15.63
C ARG A 130 1.48 -0.05 -15.66
N VAL A 131 0.82 -1.18 -15.40
CA VAL A 131 -0.64 -1.26 -15.41
C VAL A 131 -1.26 -0.36 -14.36
N TYR A 132 -0.67 -0.31 -13.16
CA TYR A 132 -1.17 0.54 -12.08
C TYR A 132 -1.10 2.02 -12.46
N ASN A 133 0.04 2.46 -13.02
CA ASN A 133 0.19 3.84 -13.46
C ASN A 133 -0.80 4.19 -14.59
N GLU A 134 -0.97 3.31 -15.57
CA GLU A 134 -1.94 3.52 -16.65
C GLU A 134 -3.38 3.57 -16.13
N ALA A 135 -3.76 2.64 -15.25
CA ALA A 135 -5.09 2.61 -14.65
C ALA A 135 -5.38 3.88 -13.84
N MET A 136 -4.42 4.34 -13.00
CA MET A 136 -4.57 5.56 -12.22
C MET A 136 -4.76 6.80 -13.12
N ASN A 137 -4.00 6.90 -14.20
CA ASN A 137 -4.15 8.00 -15.16
C ASN A 137 -5.51 7.96 -15.87
N ILE A 138 -5.99 6.77 -16.27
CA ILE A 138 -7.31 6.63 -16.90
C ILE A 138 -8.42 7.00 -15.93
N ILE A 139 -8.38 6.51 -14.69
CA ILE A 139 -9.40 6.80 -13.68
C ILE A 139 -9.41 8.31 -13.42
N HIS A 140 -8.23 8.91 -13.24
CA HIS A 140 -8.10 10.34 -13.00
C HIS A 140 -8.67 11.18 -14.18
N PHE A 141 -8.31 10.81 -15.40
CA PHE A 141 -8.86 11.42 -16.61
C PHE A 141 -10.40 11.31 -16.66
N MET A 142 -10.97 10.16 -16.29
CA MET A 142 -12.43 9.98 -16.28
C MET A 142 -13.11 10.85 -15.22
N HIS A 143 -12.50 10.97 -14.03
CA HIS A 143 -12.99 11.87 -12.99
C HIS A 143 -13.00 13.33 -13.48
N ASP A 144 -11.90 13.79 -14.06
CA ASP A 144 -11.81 15.17 -14.59
C ASP A 144 -12.80 15.40 -15.74
N LYS A 145 -12.89 14.45 -16.68
CA LYS A 145 -13.82 14.51 -17.83
C LYS A 145 -15.27 14.66 -17.41
N TYR A 146 -15.72 13.97 -16.38
CA TYR A 146 -17.10 14.01 -15.92
C TYR A 146 -17.35 15.03 -14.80
N TYR A 147 -16.45 15.98 -14.60
CA TYR A 147 -16.56 17.11 -13.66
C TYR A 147 -16.58 16.71 -12.18
N TYR A 148 -16.30 15.49 -11.85
CA TYR A 148 -16.27 15.08 -10.45
C TYR A 148 -15.24 15.87 -9.65
N GLU A 149 -14.01 15.98 -10.14
CA GLU A 149 -12.96 16.75 -9.50
C GLU A 149 -13.25 18.25 -9.55
N LYS A 150 -13.76 18.77 -10.68
CA LYS A 150 -14.16 20.17 -10.78
C LYS A 150 -15.23 20.55 -9.77
N ALA A 151 -16.19 19.67 -9.50
CA ALA A 151 -17.20 19.91 -8.47
C ALA A 151 -16.58 20.01 -7.08
N GLN A 152 -15.62 19.13 -6.77
CA GLN A 152 -14.86 19.20 -5.51
C GLN A 152 -13.93 20.40 -5.44
N MET A 153 -13.41 20.86 -6.57
CA MET A 153 -12.49 21.98 -6.69
C MET A 153 -13.18 23.35 -6.59
N ALA A 154 -14.50 23.42 -6.45
CA ALA A 154 -15.24 24.69 -6.35
C ALA A 154 -14.76 25.61 -5.22
N PHE A 155 -14.07 25.05 -4.21
CA PHE A 155 -13.57 25.76 -3.03
C PHE A 155 -12.03 25.82 -2.95
N ILE A 156 -11.33 25.50 -4.02
CA ILE A 156 -9.86 25.48 -4.06
C ILE A 156 -9.31 26.38 -5.18
N ASP A 157 -8.01 26.53 -5.22
CA ASP A 157 -7.32 27.35 -6.22
C ASP A 157 -7.66 26.93 -7.65
N THR A 158 -7.61 27.91 -8.56
CA THR A 158 -7.90 27.68 -9.98
C THR A 158 -6.90 26.79 -10.71
N ASN A 159 -5.71 26.59 -10.12
CA ASN A 159 -4.67 25.72 -10.65
C ASN A 159 -4.09 24.82 -9.55
N PRO A 160 -4.88 23.88 -9.02
CA PRO A 160 -4.44 23.01 -7.96
C PRO A 160 -3.42 22.00 -8.45
N ARG A 161 -2.48 21.66 -7.59
CA ARG A 161 -1.56 20.55 -7.83
C ARG A 161 -2.25 19.22 -7.53
N ILE A 162 -2.27 18.34 -8.52
CA ILE A 162 -2.84 16.99 -8.39
C ILE A 162 -1.71 16.01 -8.08
N ASN A 163 -1.86 15.27 -6.97
CA ASN A 163 -0.93 14.24 -6.54
C ASN A 163 -1.58 12.86 -6.69
N LEU A 164 -0.89 11.94 -7.35
CA LEU A 164 -1.30 10.55 -7.42
C LEU A 164 -0.61 9.78 -6.29
N ALA A 165 -1.39 9.06 -5.49
CA ALA A 165 -0.87 8.19 -4.43
C ALA A 165 -0.95 6.73 -4.86
N TYR A 166 0.18 6.02 -4.76
CA TYR A 166 0.31 4.60 -5.10
C TYR A 166 0.51 3.80 -3.83
N GLY A 167 -0.49 3.01 -3.45
CA GLY A 167 -0.44 2.17 -2.27
C GLY A 167 -0.03 0.74 -2.58
N VAL A 168 0.52 0.07 -1.59
CA VAL A 168 0.84 -1.35 -1.63
C VAL A 168 0.16 -2.08 -0.47
N ALA A 169 -0.10 -3.37 -0.65
CA ALA A 169 -0.59 -4.29 0.38
C ALA A 169 0.20 -5.59 0.32
N GLY A 170 0.22 -6.33 1.43
CA GLY A 170 0.89 -7.63 1.51
C GLY A 170 2.41 -7.56 1.47
N LEU A 171 3.03 -6.44 1.85
CA LEU A 171 4.49 -6.28 1.85
C LEU A 171 5.16 -7.23 2.83
N SER A 172 4.70 -7.31 4.08
CA SER A 172 5.25 -8.22 5.09
C SER A 172 5.15 -9.68 4.64
N ILE A 173 4.00 -10.09 4.10
CA ILE A 173 3.80 -11.44 3.57
C ILE A 173 4.79 -11.73 2.43
N ALA A 174 5.01 -10.78 1.53
CA ALA A 174 5.96 -10.96 0.44
C ALA A 174 7.41 -11.06 0.95
N ILE A 175 7.77 -10.24 1.95
CA ILE A 175 9.10 -10.26 2.59
C ILE A 175 9.34 -11.59 3.30
N ASP A 176 8.42 -12.03 4.14
CA ASP A 176 8.56 -13.28 4.88
C ASP A 176 8.61 -14.49 3.95
N SER A 177 7.79 -14.49 2.88
CA SER A 177 7.83 -15.54 1.86
C SER A 177 9.16 -15.59 1.12
N LEU A 178 9.72 -14.44 0.75
CA LEU A 178 11.04 -14.36 0.11
C LEU A 178 12.15 -14.75 1.08
N SER A 179 12.04 -14.39 2.36
CA SER A 179 12.96 -14.82 3.42
C SER A 179 12.94 -16.35 3.57
N ALA A 180 11.76 -16.95 3.60
CA ALA A 180 11.60 -18.40 3.66
C ALA A 180 12.26 -19.08 2.44
N ILE A 181 11.97 -18.60 1.23
CA ILE A 181 12.54 -19.17 -0.01
C ILE A 181 14.07 -19.03 -0.05
N LYS A 182 14.63 -17.98 0.55
CA LYS A 182 16.07 -17.73 0.58
C LYS A 182 16.81 -18.57 1.63
N ASN A 183 16.21 -18.77 2.80
CA ASN A 183 16.90 -19.30 3.99
C ASN A 183 16.44 -20.71 4.40
N ALA A 184 15.31 -21.18 3.87
CA ALA A 184 14.80 -22.51 4.14
C ALA A 184 14.56 -23.28 2.82
N LYS A 185 14.22 -24.55 2.91
CA LYS A 185 13.80 -25.34 1.76
C LYS A 185 12.29 -25.21 1.61
N VAL A 186 11.86 -24.48 0.59
CA VAL A 186 10.43 -24.29 0.28
C VAL A 186 10.05 -25.11 -0.93
N THR A 187 9.12 -26.05 -0.75
CA THR A 187 8.59 -26.91 -1.82
C THR A 187 7.18 -26.48 -2.17
N ALA A 188 6.92 -26.22 -3.45
CA ALA A 188 5.60 -25.85 -3.94
C ALA A 188 4.78 -27.09 -4.28
N ARG A 189 3.64 -27.28 -3.61
CA ARG A 189 2.65 -28.29 -3.98
C ARG A 189 1.79 -27.75 -5.10
N ARG A 190 1.77 -28.47 -6.22
CA ARG A 190 1.08 -28.04 -7.45
C ARG A 190 -0.04 -29.02 -7.80
N ASN A 191 -1.12 -28.47 -8.33
CA ASN A 191 -2.21 -29.27 -8.90
C ASN A 191 -1.87 -29.80 -10.31
N ASP A 192 -2.82 -30.54 -10.90
CA ASP A 192 -2.67 -31.20 -12.20
C ASP A 192 -2.38 -30.24 -13.36
N ILE A 193 -2.75 -28.99 -13.24
CA ILE A 193 -2.45 -27.93 -14.24
C ILE A 193 -1.22 -27.11 -13.89
N GLY A 194 -0.46 -27.53 -12.85
CA GLY A 194 0.81 -26.91 -12.44
C GLY A 194 0.68 -25.60 -11.69
N LEU A 195 -0.47 -25.31 -11.10
CA LEU A 195 -0.66 -24.16 -10.20
C LEU A 195 -0.37 -24.55 -8.76
N THR A 196 0.25 -23.65 -8.03
CA THR A 196 0.59 -23.84 -6.63
C THR A 196 -0.67 -23.75 -5.75
N GLU A 197 -0.94 -24.77 -4.97
CA GLU A 197 -2.02 -24.87 -3.99
C GLU A 197 -1.52 -24.72 -2.55
N GLY A 198 -0.22 -24.84 -2.32
CA GLY A 198 0.36 -24.71 -1.00
C GLY A 198 1.88 -24.84 -1.04
N PHE A 199 2.47 -24.65 0.14
CA PHE A 199 3.92 -24.73 0.33
C PHE A 199 4.25 -25.58 1.55
N ASP A 200 5.30 -26.38 1.42
CA ASP A 200 5.92 -27.09 2.55
C ASP A 200 7.27 -26.42 2.82
N ILE A 201 7.52 -26.08 4.07
CA ILE A 201 8.72 -25.35 4.50
C ILE A 201 9.49 -26.23 5.47
N ASP A 202 10.73 -26.53 5.12
CA ASP A 202 11.68 -27.28 5.96
C ASP A 202 12.85 -26.35 6.31
N GLY A 203 13.04 -26.10 7.60
CA GLY A 203 14.03 -25.18 8.12
C GLY A 203 13.46 -23.93 8.78
N THR A 204 14.34 -23.06 9.25
CA THR A 204 14.00 -21.80 9.92
C THR A 204 14.45 -20.62 9.06
N PHE A 205 13.72 -19.50 9.17
CA PHE A 205 14.03 -18.27 8.44
C PHE A 205 13.66 -17.04 9.29
N PRO A 206 14.35 -15.91 9.10
CA PRO A 206 13.94 -14.65 9.70
C PRO A 206 12.57 -14.21 9.16
N CYS A 207 11.65 -13.84 10.03
CA CYS A 207 10.37 -13.25 9.68
C CYS A 207 10.17 -11.91 10.40
N PHE A 208 9.27 -11.10 9.86
CA PHE A 208 8.93 -9.76 10.38
C PHE A 208 8.00 -9.86 11.60
#